data_799fff5b55cb5e8c0ec131247d40bb79
#
_entry.id   799fff5b55cb5e8c0ec131247d40bb79
#
_cell.length_a   1.000
_cell.length_b   1.000
_cell.length_c   1.000
_cell.angle_alpha   90.00
_cell.angle_beta   90.00
_cell.angle_gamma   90.00
#
_symmetry.space_group_name_H-M   'P 1'
#
loop_
_entity.id
_entity.type
_entity.pdbx_description
1 polymer ?
#
loop_
_entity_poly.entity_id
_entity_poly.type
_entity_poly.pdbx_seq_one_letter_code
_entity_poly.pdbx_strand_id
1 'polypeptide(L)'
;KTVYGEDLVLNMTVDGNEDQYKMGTEDGSRWSFDWDGTPKSKNNSYFYSVSRDGFCTKAEWQLARHQLNCTAERAGDYTLYDRWHDIPEDSYFYSSAFTDCINHQQLGKVKEHSFAKTIRLIVRAPQLREGERLAVVGSDPALGAWDRNHALPMVQQAYNEWTVDINVETLAVNYLEFKFVALNEKKECLWETGYNRSIEIPEMKSGTLISYELSQSFLERWNRKLAGTLVPVFSLRSKKSAGIGDFGDLKSMIDLVAKTGQKVLQLLPINDTTITHTWTDSYPYGCISVFAIHPQYADLLALPELKDAKKRAEAEKTRAELNALPQIDYEKVNDFKINYLHQIFEQEGKQMLKSADFQAFFQETEQWLVPYAQYSYLRDKYGTADFSQWPDHKVWDEAERKSLSDSKSKAYKEVEFFYFVQYVLNTQMKAAHEHAKAKGVI
;
A
#
# COMPACT_ATOMS: atom_id res chain seq x y z
N LYS A 1 -21.93 15.12 -13.48
CA LYS A 1 -23.34 15.17 -13.94
C LYS A 1 -23.80 13.77 -14.26
N THR A 2 -25.00 13.43 -13.81
CA THR A 2 -25.72 12.23 -14.20
C THR A 2 -26.57 12.49 -15.44
N VAL A 3 -26.99 11.43 -16.12
CA VAL A 3 -27.94 11.50 -17.23
C VAL A 3 -29.31 10.95 -16.78
N TYR A 4 -30.34 11.20 -17.56
CA TYR A 4 -31.68 10.73 -17.22
C TYR A 4 -31.72 9.21 -17.02
N GLY A 5 -32.33 8.77 -15.95
CA GLY A 5 -32.40 7.35 -15.53
C GLY A 5 -31.21 6.88 -14.67
N GLU A 6 -30.29 7.78 -14.32
CA GLU A 6 -29.22 7.52 -13.37
C GLU A 6 -29.54 8.12 -12.00
N ASP A 7 -29.22 7.38 -10.95
CA ASP A 7 -29.32 7.81 -9.57
C ASP A 7 -27.92 7.92 -8.96
N LEU A 8 -27.73 8.90 -8.09
CA LEU A 8 -26.53 8.97 -7.24
C LEU A 8 -26.81 8.23 -5.93
N VAL A 9 -25.89 7.39 -5.54
CA VAL A 9 -25.93 6.61 -4.32
C VAL A 9 -24.79 7.01 -3.40
N LEU A 10 -25.11 7.37 -2.18
CA LEU A 10 -24.16 7.59 -1.10
C LEU A 10 -23.88 6.25 -0.42
N ASN A 11 -22.64 5.81 -0.45
CA ASN A 11 -22.16 4.60 0.19
C ASN A 11 -21.38 5.00 1.44
N MET A 12 -21.88 4.67 2.63
CA MET A 12 -21.28 5.06 3.91
C MET A 12 -20.73 3.85 4.64
N THR A 13 -19.55 4.01 5.22
CA THR A 13 -18.99 3.08 6.20
C THR A 13 -18.91 3.79 7.54
N VAL A 14 -19.84 3.51 8.45
CA VAL A 14 -19.95 4.15 9.74
C VAL A 14 -19.91 3.10 10.86
N ASP A 15 -18.99 3.29 11.81
CA ASP A 15 -18.79 2.36 12.93
C ASP A 15 -18.62 0.89 12.48
N GLY A 16 -18.02 0.68 11.29
CA GLY A 16 -17.79 -0.63 10.69
C GLY A 16 -18.99 -1.22 9.93
N ASN A 17 -20.13 -0.52 9.86
CA ASN A 17 -21.27 -0.93 9.06
C ASN A 17 -21.27 -0.21 7.71
N GLU A 18 -21.66 -0.92 6.68
CA GLU A 18 -21.78 -0.38 5.32
C GLU A 18 -23.26 -0.22 4.97
N ASP A 19 -23.67 1.00 4.67
CA ASP A 19 -25.02 1.37 4.28
C ASP A 19 -25.01 2.14 2.95
N GLN A 20 -26.10 2.00 2.19
CA GLN A 20 -26.29 2.68 0.91
C GLN A 20 -27.56 3.50 0.92
N TYR A 21 -27.45 4.74 0.49
CA TYR A 21 -28.56 5.67 0.45
C TYR A 21 -28.72 6.28 -0.94
N LYS A 22 -29.93 6.20 -1.50
CA LYS A 22 -30.25 6.92 -2.73
C LYS A 22 -30.41 8.39 -2.42
N MET A 23 -29.71 9.24 -3.15
CA MET A 23 -29.78 10.70 -2.99
C MET A 23 -30.94 11.30 -3.80
N GLY A 24 -31.38 12.49 -3.41
CA GLY A 24 -32.37 13.28 -4.11
C GLY A 24 -31.75 14.37 -4.98
N THR A 25 -32.41 14.72 -6.06
CA THR A 25 -32.02 15.85 -6.94
C THR A 25 -33.23 16.48 -7.59
N GLU A 26 -33.13 17.77 -7.89
CA GLU A 26 -34.13 18.48 -8.68
C GLU A 26 -33.72 18.65 -10.16
N ASP A 27 -32.42 18.74 -10.42
CA ASP A 27 -31.86 19.12 -11.73
C ASP A 27 -30.82 18.12 -12.29
N GLY A 28 -30.54 17.03 -11.58
CA GLY A 28 -29.53 16.03 -11.95
C GLY A 28 -28.07 16.51 -11.84
N SER A 29 -27.84 17.74 -11.37
CA SER A 29 -26.49 18.28 -11.19
C SER A 29 -26.09 18.42 -9.72
N ARG A 30 -27.04 18.74 -8.88
CA ARG A 30 -26.87 18.76 -7.43
C ARG A 30 -27.70 17.65 -6.83
N TRP A 31 -27.08 16.91 -5.94
CA TRP A 31 -27.69 15.78 -5.22
C TRP A 31 -27.53 16.02 -3.73
N SER A 32 -28.55 15.69 -2.96
CA SER A 32 -28.54 15.85 -1.51
C SER A 32 -29.10 14.63 -0.81
N PHE A 33 -28.65 14.42 0.40
CA PHE A 33 -29.16 13.42 1.31
C PHE A 33 -29.04 13.95 2.76
N ASP A 34 -30.13 13.89 3.50
CA ASP A 34 -30.15 14.25 4.92
C ASP A 34 -29.95 12.97 5.74
N TRP A 35 -28.92 12.97 6.57
CA TRP A 35 -28.57 11.85 7.43
C TRP A 35 -28.64 12.28 8.90
N ASP A 36 -29.43 11.57 9.71
CA ASP A 36 -29.67 11.85 11.13
C ASP A 36 -28.86 10.93 12.07
N GLY A 37 -27.88 10.20 11.55
CA GLY A 37 -27.04 9.30 12.32
C GLY A 37 -26.03 10.02 13.20
N THR A 38 -25.60 9.34 14.26
CA THR A 38 -24.55 9.81 15.18
C THR A 38 -23.41 8.80 15.24
N PRO A 39 -22.26 9.06 14.57
CA PRO A 39 -21.12 8.14 14.61
C PRO A 39 -20.52 8.03 16.01
N LYS A 40 -20.11 6.83 16.39
CA LYS A 40 -19.44 6.55 17.67
C LYS A 40 -17.92 6.52 17.53
N SER A 41 -17.42 6.23 16.34
CA SER A 41 -16.00 6.17 16.01
C SER A 41 -15.57 7.38 15.18
N LYS A 42 -14.24 7.60 15.09
CA LYS A 42 -13.64 8.65 14.25
C LYS A 42 -13.25 8.16 12.85
N ASN A 43 -13.29 6.85 12.60
CA ASN A 43 -12.85 6.24 11.35
C ASN A 43 -14.06 5.92 10.47
N ASN A 44 -14.78 6.95 10.06
CA ASN A 44 -15.93 6.81 9.20
C ASN A 44 -15.63 7.43 7.84
N SER A 45 -16.04 6.78 6.78
CA SER A 45 -15.80 7.23 5.42
C SER A 45 -17.01 6.99 4.53
N TYR A 46 -17.06 7.68 3.41
CA TYR A 46 -18.09 7.46 2.40
C TYR A 46 -17.55 7.74 1.00
N PHE A 47 -18.30 7.31 0.00
CA PHE A 47 -18.05 7.62 -1.40
C PHE A 47 -19.36 7.61 -2.18
N TYR A 48 -19.33 8.18 -3.36
CA TYR A 48 -20.48 8.23 -4.24
C TYR A 48 -20.36 7.22 -5.39
N SER A 49 -21.51 6.66 -5.79
CA SER A 49 -21.60 5.82 -6.98
C SER A 49 -22.84 6.19 -7.79
N VAL A 50 -22.76 5.97 -9.09
CA VAL A 50 -23.89 6.16 -10.02
C VAL A 50 -24.51 4.80 -10.28
N SER A 51 -25.83 4.73 -10.13
CA SER A 51 -26.62 3.51 -10.36
C SER A 51 -27.63 3.73 -11.47
N ARG A 52 -27.82 2.71 -12.33
CA ARG A 52 -28.91 2.65 -13.31
C ARG A 52 -29.56 1.28 -13.22
N ASP A 53 -30.89 1.26 -13.10
CA ASP A 53 -31.67 0.03 -12.99
C ASP A 53 -31.18 -0.90 -11.86
N GLY A 54 -30.69 -0.33 -10.77
CA GLY A 54 -30.15 -1.07 -9.61
C GLY A 54 -28.70 -1.57 -9.78
N PHE A 55 -28.04 -1.29 -10.90
CA PHE A 55 -26.64 -1.68 -11.12
C PHE A 55 -25.71 -0.46 -11.02
N CYS A 56 -24.62 -0.61 -10.29
CA CYS A 56 -23.58 0.42 -10.24
C CYS A 56 -22.89 0.53 -11.60
N THR A 57 -22.98 1.70 -12.22
CA THR A 57 -22.36 1.99 -13.53
C THR A 57 -21.04 2.73 -13.41
N LYS A 58 -20.88 3.53 -12.37
CA LYS A 58 -19.66 4.29 -12.07
C LYS A 58 -19.54 4.49 -10.56
N ALA A 59 -18.33 4.43 -10.04
CA ALA A 59 -18.04 4.79 -8.65
C ALA A 59 -16.86 5.74 -8.58
N GLU A 60 -16.77 6.50 -7.50
CA GLU A 60 -15.60 7.32 -7.19
C GLU A 60 -14.34 6.50 -6.99
N TRP A 61 -13.21 7.17 -7.00
CA TRP A 61 -11.92 6.56 -6.74
C TRP A 61 -11.78 6.11 -5.28
N GLN A 62 -11.66 4.79 -5.07
CA GLN A 62 -11.77 4.19 -3.75
C GLN A 62 -10.53 4.37 -2.85
N LEU A 63 -9.38 4.79 -3.41
CA LEU A 63 -8.16 5.02 -2.61
C LEU A 63 -8.20 6.34 -1.83
N ALA A 64 -9.07 7.27 -2.20
CA ALA A 64 -9.25 8.56 -1.52
C ALA A 64 -10.73 8.82 -1.24
N ARG A 65 -11.31 8.02 -0.32
CA ARG A 65 -12.69 8.20 0.12
C ARG A 65 -12.85 9.48 0.93
N HIS A 66 -14.03 10.07 0.86
CA HIS A 66 -14.40 11.15 1.76
C HIS A 66 -14.36 10.68 3.22
N GLN A 67 -13.90 11.55 4.12
CA GLN A 67 -13.85 11.27 5.55
C GLN A 67 -15.02 11.93 6.25
N LEU A 68 -15.82 11.14 6.96
CA LEU A 68 -16.90 11.65 7.79
C LEU A 68 -16.32 12.05 9.16
N ASN A 69 -15.83 13.28 9.27
CA ASN A 69 -15.18 13.81 10.46
C ASN A 69 -16.19 14.45 11.45
N CYS A 70 -17.32 13.82 11.66
CA CYS A 70 -18.28 14.18 12.69
C CYS A 70 -18.28 13.12 13.81
N THR A 71 -18.39 13.56 15.06
CA THR A 71 -18.44 12.66 16.22
C THR A 71 -19.55 13.07 17.18
N ALA A 72 -20.00 12.13 17.99
CA ALA A 72 -20.99 12.38 19.05
C ALA A 72 -20.51 13.42 20.11
N GLU A 73 -19.21 13.66 20.20
CA GLU A 73 -18.62 14.65 21.13
C GLU A 73 -18.92 16.10 20.72
N ARG A 74 -19.24 16.31 19.45
CA ARG A 74 -19.62 17.61 18.90
C ARG A 74 -21.05 17.55 18.40
N ALA A 75 -21.99 17.81 19.27
CA ALA A 75 -23.41 17.94 18.85
C ALA A 75 -23.58 19.21 17.99
N GLY A 76 -24.20 19.06 16.82
CA GLY A 76 -24.48 20.19 15.93
C GLY A 76 -24.90 19.72 14.54
N ASP A 77 -25.25 20.70 13.72
CA ASP A 77 -25.64 20.47 12.33
C ASP A 77 -24.39 20.52 11.43
N TYR A 78 -24.24 19.53 10.57
CA TYR A 78 -23.15 19.46 9.59
C TYR A 78 -23.73 19.55 8.18
N THR A 79 -23.15 20.41 7.35
CA THR A 79 -23.44 20.44 5.91
C THR A 79 -22.15 20.21 5.14
N LEU A 80 -22.12 19.18 4.32
CA LEU A 80 -20.93 18.80 3.53
C LEU A 80 -21.22 19.09 2.06
N TYR A 81 -20.42 19.95 1.47
CA TYR A 81 -20.41 20.25 0.03
C TYR A 81 -19.23 19.54 -0.60
N ASP A 82 -19.49 18.36 -1.17
CA ASP A 82 -18.49 17.50 -1.73
C ASP A 82 -18.37 17.64 -3.24
N ARG A 83 -17.27 17.16 -3.75
CA ARG A 83 -16.99 17.04 -5.19
C ARG A 83 -16.75 15.58 -5.52
N TRP A 84 -17.17 15.18 -6.72
CA TRP A 84 -16.89 13.85 -7.24
C TRP A 84 -15.39 13.60 -7.38
N HIS A 85 -14.90 12.50 -6.83
CA HIS A 85 -13.51 12.07 -6.91
C HIS A 85 -13.28 11.15 -8.10
N ASP A 86 -12.88 11.70 -9.23
CA ASP A 86 -12.33 10.90 -10.32
C ASP A 86 -10.90 10.46 -10.02
N ILE A 87 -10.43 9.41 -10.70
CA ILE A 87 -9.04 8.97 -10.64
C ILE A 87 -8.16 10.10 -11.20
N PRO A 88 -7.31 10.73 -10.40
CA PRO A 88 -6.47 11.84 -10.88
C PRO A 88 -5.34 11.32 -11.77
N GLU A 89 -4.82 12.18 -12.67
CA GLU A 89 -3.69 11.83 -13.53
C GLU A 89 -2.44 11.39 -12.75
N ASP A 90 -2.26 11.91 -11.55
CA ASP A 90 -1.17 11.57 -10.63
C ASP A 90 -1.51 10.45 -9.64
N SER A 91 -2.54 9.63 -9.93
CA SER A 91 -3.03 8.55 -9.07
C SER A 91 -1.96 7.53 -8.67
N TYR A 92 -0.95 7.31 -9.52
CA TYR A 92 0.17 6.43 -9.22
C TYR A 92 1.00 6.87 -8.01
N PHE A 93 1.00 8.16 -7.67
CA PHE A 93 1.67 8.67 -6.47
C PHE A 93 1.00 8.25 -5.15
N TYR A 94 -0.22 7.71 -5.22
CA TYR A 94 -0.95 7.21 -4.06
C TYR A 94 -0.67 5.72 -3.77
N SER A 95 0.12 5.04 -4.60
CA SER A 95 0.58 3.70 -4.26
C SER A 95 1.55 3.74 -3.08
N SER A 96 1.59 2.67 -2.30
CA SER A 96 2.45 2.56 -1.11
C SER A 96 3.94 2.75 -1.43
N ALA A 97 4.36 2.41 -2.64
CA ALA A 97 5.70 2.67 -3.11
C ALA A 97 6.08 4.16 -3.02
N PHE A 98 5.16 5.04 -3.40
CA PHE A 98 5.39 6.49 -3.35
C PHE A 98 5.05 7.08 -1.98
N THR A 99 3.93 6.70 -1.37
CA THR A 99 3.50 7.27 -0.09
C THR A 99 4.45 6.90 1.04
N ASP A 100 4.98 5.69 1.03
CA ASP A 100 5.81 5.17 2.11
C ASP A 100 7.31 5.47 1.94
N CYS A 101 7.79 5.59 0.69
CA CYS A 101 9.23 5.73 0.43
C CYS A 101 9.63 7.12 -0.04
N ILE A 102 8.96 7.66 -1.07
CA ILE A 102 9.40 8.90 -1.74
C ILE A 102 8.69 10.14 -1.21
N ASN A 103 7.40 10.04 -1.00
CA ASN A 103 6.57 11.15 -0.55
C ASN A 103 6.17 10.97 0.91
N HIS A 104 7.06 10.40 1.70
CA HIS A 104 6.83 10.20 3.12
C HIS A 104 6.38 11.51 3.77
N GLN A 105 5.12 11.59 4.15
CA GLN A 105 4.52 12.76 4.78
C GLN A 105 3.99 12.35 6.16
N GLN A 106 4.32 13.13 7.17
CA GLN A 106 3.72 12.96 8.48
C GLN A 106 2.33 13.60 8.46
N LEU A 107 1.30 12.77 8.58
CA LEU A 107 -0.07 13.27 8.71
C LEU A 107 -0.21 13.98 10.06
N GLY A 108 -0.76 15.19 10.02
CA GLY A 108 -1.10 15.94 11.21
C GLY A 108 -2.41 15.44 11.84
N LYS A 109 -2.53 15.56 13.14
CA LYS A 109 -3.84 15.43 13.78
C LYS A 109 -4.59 16.75 13.56
N VAL A 110 -5.72 16.68 12.90
CA VAL A 110 -6.64 17.82 12.82
C VAL A 110 -7.09 18.13 14.24
N LYS A 111 -6.76 19.31 14.73
CA LYS A 111 -7.38 19.81 15.95
C LYS A 111 -8.81 20.18 15.59
N GLU A 112 -9.77 19.46 16.15
CA GLU A 112 -11.16 19.87 16.07
C GLU A 112 -11.29 21.19 16.83
N HIS A 113 -11.53 22.27 16.10
CA HIS A 113 -11.85 23.55 16.71
C HIS A 113 -13.33 23.56 17.09
N SER A 114 -13.63 23.80 18.34
CA SER A 114 -15.01 23.96 18.83
C SER A 114 -15.49 25.41 18.68
N PHE A 115 -15.44 25.95 17.45
CA PHE A 115 -16.07 27.24 17.19
C PHE A 115 -17.59 27.09 17.17
N ALA A 116 -18.31 28.12 17.61
CA ALA A 116 -19.76 28.10 17.56
C ALA A 116 -20.29 28.00 16.10
N LYS A 117 -19.57 28.60 15.16
CA LYS A 117 -19.86 28.53 13.74
C LYS A 117 -18.56 28.27 12.97
N THR A 118 -18.49 27.18 12.26
CA THR A 118 -17.25 26.73 11.59
C THR A 118 -17.47 26.60 10.08
N ILE A 119 -16.57 27.19 9.30
CA ILE A 119 -16.36 26.80 7.90
C ILE A 119 -15.08 25.97 7.83
N ARG A 120 -15.18 24.78 7.26
CA ARG A 120 -14.06 23.91 6.95
C ARG A 120 -13.76 23.96 5.48
N LEU A 121 -12.51 24.22 5.13
CA LEU A 121 -12.03 24.08 3.75
C LEU A 121 -11.19 22.81 3.64
N ILE A 122 -11.49 22.01 2.63
CA ILE A 122 -10.73 20.79 2.30
C ILE A 122 -10.22 20.96 0.87
N VAL A 123 -8.92 20.71 0.65
CA VAL A 123 -8.29 20.84 -0.67
C VAL A 123 -7.19 19.81 -0.87
N ARG A 124 -7.08 19.28 -2.07
CA ARG A 124 -5.95 18.43 -2.47
C ARG A 124 -4.82 19.30 -3.01
N ALA A 125 -3.59 19.02 -2.54
CA ALA A 125 -2.38 19.72 -2.98
C ALA A 125 -1.23 18.71 -3.22
N PRO A 126 -1.28 17.93 -4.32
CA PRO A 126 -0.32 16.86 -4.58
C PRO A 126 1.09 17.35 -4.95
N GLN A 127 1.25 18.64 -5.24
CA GLN A 127 2.51 19.21 -5.71
C GLN A 127 3.40 19.77 -4.58
N LEU A 128 2.97 19.64 -3.31
CA LEU A 128 3.78 20.04 -2.17
C LEU A 128 5.03 19.15 -2.05
N ARG A 129 6.16 19.77 -1.72
CA ARG A 129 7.43 19.09 -1.47
C ARG A 129 7.58 18.78 0.01
N GLU A 130 8.49 17.89 0.32
CA GLU A 130 8.90 17.63 1.70
C GLU A 130 9.33 18.94 2.42
N GLY A 131 8.85 19.13 3.66
CA GLY A 131 9.10 20.35 4.43
C GLY A 131 8.21 21.54 4.08
N GLU A 132 7.31 21.43 3.10
CA GLU A 132 6.34 22.46 2.78
C GLU A 132 5.00 22.20 3.44
N ARG A 133 4.30 23.28 3.75
CA ARG A 133 2.96 23.28 4.32
C ARG A 133 2.04 24.11 3.45
N LEU A 134 0.79 23.71 3.36
CA LEU A 134 -0.23 24.51 2.74
C LEU A 134 -0.82 25.48 3.77
N ALA A 135 -1.10 26.69 3.30
CA ALA A 135 -1.83 27.69 4.07
C ALA A 135 -2.85 28.39 3.16
N VAL A 136 -3.87 28.97 3.75
CA VAL A 136 -4.84 29.80 3.06
C VAL A 136 -4.58 31.27 3.40
N VAL A 137 -4.59 32.12 2.39
CA VAL A 137 -4.47 33.59 2.52
C VAL A 137 -5.61 34.23 1.74
N GLY A 138 -6.22 35.25 2.29
CA GLY A 138 -7.41 35.85 1.67
C GLY A 138 -7.67 37.29 2.06
N SER A 139 -8.81 37.77 1.61
CA SER A 139 -9.23 39.18 1.78
C SER A 139 -9.53 39.58 3.22
N ASP A 140 -10.00 38.62 4.01
CA ASP A 140 -10.37 38.86 5.40
C ASP A 140 -9.14 38.87 6.33
N PRO A 141 -9.10 39.73 7.39
CA PRO A 141 -8.04 39.72 8.38
C PRO A 141 -7.80 38.34 9.02
N ALA A 142 -8.83 37.53 9.23
CA ALA A 142 -8.70 36.18 9.74
C ALA A 142 -7.95 35.22 8.78
N LEU A 143 -7.87 35.60 7.49
CA LEU A 143 -7.09 34.91 6.45
C LEU A 143 -5.81 35.69 6.07
N GLY A 144 -5.37 36.64 6.93
CA GLY A 144 -4.14 37.39 6.78
C GLY A 144 -4.22 38.60 5.85
N ALA A 145 -5.39 39.01 5.37
CA ALA A 145 -5.57 40.20 4.50
C ALA A 145 -4.56 40.27 3.34
N TRP A 146 -4.37 39.16 2.65
CA TRP A 146 -3.39 38.93 1.57
C TRP A 146 -1.91 38.98 1.98
N ASP A 147 -1.59 39.10 3.28
CA ASP A 147 -0.22 38.97 3.75
C ASP A 147 0.13 37.50 4.04
N ARG A 148 1.02 36.94 3.24
CA ARG A 148 1.53 35.56 3.40
C ARG A 148 2.12 35.24 4.78
N ASN A 149 2.61 36.25 5.49
CA ASN A 149 3.18 36.06 6.82
C ASN A 149 2.10 35.80 7.87
N HIS A 150 0.86 36.16 7.56
CA HIS A 150 -0.33 35.95 8.38
C HIS A 150 -1.30 34.93 7.75
N ALA A 151 -0.86 34.19 6.72
CA ALA A 151 -1.65 33.13 6.13
C ALA A 151 -2.05 32.07 7.18
N LEU A 152 -3.31 31.64 7.14
CA LEU A 152 -3.84 30.66 8.08
C LEU A 152 -3.33 29.25 7.69
N PRO A 153 -2.54 28.58 8.56
CA PRO A 153 -1.95 27.30 8.23
C PRO A 153 -3.01 26.20 8.16
N MET A 154 -2.84 25.29 7.20
CA MET A 154 -3.66 24.10 7.05
C MET A 154 -2.97 22.87 7.64
N VAL A 155 -3.74 21.84 7.94
CA VAL A 155 -3.27 20.55 8.43
C VAL A 155 -3.53 19.49 7.38
N GLN A 156 -2.53 18.67 7.09
CA GLN A 156 -2.70 17.51 6.22
C GLN A 156 -3.38 16.38 7.00
N GLN A 157 -4.62 16.07 6.67
CA GLN A 157 -5.40 15.03 7.35
C GLN A 157 -5.30 13.65 6.68
N ALA A 158 -5.10 13.65 5.35
CA ALA A 158 -4.86 12.46 4.56
C ALA A 158 -3.77 12.77 3.52
N TYR A 159 -3.29 11.75 2.82
CA TYR A 159 -2.24 11.95 1.81
C TYR A 159 -2.68 12.99 0.76
N ASN A 160 -1.90 14.06 0.63
CA ASN A 160 -2.17 15.23 -0.22
C ASN A 160 -3.48 15.98 0.07
N GLU A 161 -4.20 15.66 1.12
CA GLU A 161 -5.44 16.33 1.49
C GLU A 161 -5.22 17.23 2.72
N TRP A 162 -5.54 18.50 2.55
CA TRP A 162 -5.32 19.54 3.53
C TRP A 162 -6.63 20.16 3.98
N THR A 163 -6.74 20.43 5.27
CA THR A 163 -7.93 21.01 5.88
C THR A 163 -7.61 22.18 6.80
N VAL A 164 -8.54 23.10 6.91
CA VAL A 164 -8.50 24.19 7.89
C VAL A 164 -9.92 24.54 8.33
N ASP A 165 -10.06 24.79 9.63
CA ASP A 165 -11.30 25.31 10.22
C ASP A 165 -11.18 26.82 10.41
N ILE A 166 -12.17 27.55 9.93
CA ILE A 166 -12.29 29.00 10.04
C ILE A 166 -13.43 29.32 11.00
N ASN A 167 -13.15 30.15 12.01
CA ASN A 167 -14.18 30.66 12.90
C ASN A 167 -14.98 31.76 12.20
N VAL A 168 -16.23 31.50 11.87
CA VAL A 168 -17.10 32.46 11.19
C VAL A 168 -17.32 33.72 12.01
N GLU A 169 -17.33 33.63 13.33
CA GLU A 169 -17.55 34.78 14.22
C GLU A 169 -16.40 35.80 14.21
N THR A 170 -15.21 35.42 13.72
CA THR A 170 -14.06 36.31 13.57
C THR A 170 -13.98 36.96 12.20
N LEU A 171 -14.83 36.59 11.26
CA LEU A 171 -14.83 37.17 9.93
C LEU A 171 -15.49 38.55 9.89
N ALA A 172 -14.87 39.44 9.15
CA ALA A 172 -15.38 40.80 8.96
C ALA A 172 -16.44 40.88 7.82
N VAL A 173 -16.47 39.88 6.95
CA VAL A 173 -17.30 39.83 5.76
C VAL A 173 -17.97 38.47 5.57
N ASN A 174 -19.08 38.44 4.80
CA ASN A 174 -19.79 37.21 4.46
C ASN A 174 -19.40 36.64 3.07
N TYR A 175 -18.41 37.23 2.42
CA TYR A 175 -17.87 36.79 1.13
C TYR A 175 -16.35 36.79 1.24
N LEU A 176 -15.76 35.60 1.13
CA LEU A 176 -14.31 35.42 1.22
C LEU A 176 -13.72 35.22 -0.17
N GLU A 177 -12.72 36.02 -0.50
CA GLU A 177 -11.78 35.71 -1.57
C GLU A 177 -10.47 35.20 -0.99
N PHE A 178 -9.91 34.15 -1.55
CA PHE A 178 -8.69 33.52 -1.01
C PHE A 178 -7.91 32.76 -2.07
N LYS A 179 -6.68 32.43 -1.72
CA LYS A 179 -5.79 31.51 -2.44
C LYS A 179 -5.08 30.58 -1.47
N PHE A 180 -4.61 29.46 -2.00
CA PHE A 180 -3.68 28.61 -1.27
C PHE A 180 -2.24 29.03 -1.57
N VAL A 181 -1.37 28.86 -0.57
CA VAL A 181 0.05 29.12 -0.66
C VAL A 181 0.83 27.95 -0.06
N ALA A 182 1.90 27.55 -0.73
CA ALA A 182 2.87 26.61 -0.16
C ALA A 182 3.98 27.41 0.53
N LEU A 183 4.23 27.10 1.78
CA LEU A 183 5.24 27.74 2.63
C LEU A 183 6.26 26.70 3.10
N ASN A 184 7.54 27.02 3.06
CA ASN A 184 8.60 26.20 3.63
C ASN A 184 9.17 26.84 4.92
N GLU A 185 10.10 26.13 5.58
CA GLU A 185 10.77 26.58 6.80
C GLU A 185 11.55 27.89 6.60
N LYS A 186 12.03 28.16 5.37
CA LYS A 186 12.72 29.41 5.03
C LYS A 186 11.76 30.54 4.70
N LYS A 187 10.45 30.35 4.89
CA LYS A 187 9.39 31.29 4.54
C LYS A 187 9.33 31.65 3.05
N GLU A 188 9.90 30.81 2.20
CA GLU A 188 9.66 30.93 0.76
C GLU A 188 8.20 30.58 0.50
N CYS A 189 7.53 31.35 -0.36
CA CYS A 189 6.11 31.26 -0.59
C CYS A 189 5.86 31.05 -2.09
N LEU A 190 5.12 30.00 -2.42
CA LEU A 190 4.61 29.77 -3.76
C LEU A 190 3.09 29.89 -3.75
N TRP A 191 2.58 30.81 -4.55
CA TRP A 191 1.17 31.06 -4.68
C TRP A 191 0.51 30.07 -5.64
N GLU A 192 -0.73 29.72 -5.34
CA GLU A 192 -1.61 29.02 -6.26
C GLU A 192 -1.81 29.84 -7.54
N THR A 193 -1.79 29.16 -8.69
CA THR A 193 -2.04 29.78 -10.00
C THR A 193 -3.54 30.00 -10.27
N GLY A 194 -3.87 30.83 -11.24
CA GLY A 194 -5.24 31.10 -11.65
C GLY A 194 -5.88 32.25 -10.85
N TYR A 195 -7.22 32.32 -10.91
CA TYR A 195 -8.01 33.35 -10.23
C TYR A 195 -8.12 33.09 -8.74
N ASN A 196 -8.53 34.14 -7.98
CA ASN A 196 -8.87 33.93 -6.56
C ASN A 196 -10.07 32.99 -6.47
N ARG A 197 -10.05 32.14 -5.46
CA ARG A 197 -11.22 31.36 -5.05
C ARG A 197 -12.16 32.24 -4.25
N SER A 198 -13.43 31.93 -4.30
CA SER A 198 -14.42 32.65 -3.50
C SER A 198 -15.46 31.70 -2.94
N ILE A 199 -15.91 32.00 -1.75
CA ILE A 199 -17.07 31.37 -1.10
C ILE A 199 -17.95 32.43 -0.47
N GLU A 200 -19.25 32.24 -0.56
CA GLU A 200 -20.23 32.97 0.20
C GLU A 200 -20.53 32.24 1.50
N ILE A 201 -20.58 32.98 2.60
CA ILE A 201 -20.86 32.42 3.91
C ILE A 201 -22.34 32.61 4.19
N PRO A 202 -23.12 31.52 4.25
CA PRO A 202 -24.54 31.61 4.55
C PRO A 202 -24.78 31.97 6.02
N GLU A 203 -25.99 32.38 6.34
CA GLU A 203 -26.41 32.51 7.73
C GLU A 203 -26.29 31.18 8.46
N MET A 204 -25.58 31.15 9.57
CA MET A 204 -25.31 29.94 10.35
C MET A 204 -25.88 30.07 11.76
N LYS A 205 -26.44 28.99 12.27
CA LYS A 205 -26.80 28.84 13.67
C LYS A 205 -25.58 28.44 14.50
N SER A 206 -25.61 28.71 15.80
CA SER A 206 -24.59 28.17 16.69
C SER A 206 -24.63 26.62 16.69
N GLY A 207 -23.46 25.99 16.70
CA GLY A 207 -23.32 24.54 16.59
C GLY A 207 -23.20 24.04 15.14
N THR A 208 -23.22 24.92 14.13
CA THR A 208 -23.14 24.49 12.72
C THR A 208 -21.70 24.43 12.23
N LEU A 209 -21.37 23.37 11.46
CA LEU A 209 -20.17 23.26 10.64
C LEU A 209 -20.59 23.09 9.17
N ILE A 210 -20.04 23.94 8.30
CA ILE A 210 -20.16 23.79 6.85
C ILE A 210 -18.79 23.45 6.28
N SER A 211 -18.69 22.32 5.63
CA SER A 211 -17.48 21.85 4.96
C SER A 211 -17.58 22.06 3.45
N TYR A 212 -16.56 22.67 2.87
CA TYR A 212 -16.40 22.83 1.43
C TYR A 212 -15.19 22.03 0.96
N GLU A 213 -15.45 21.00 0.19
CA GLU A 213 -14.40 20.34 -0.58
C GLU A 213 -14.15 21.10 -1.86
N LEU A 214 -12.94 21.62 -2.01
CA LEU A 214 -12.55 22.48 -3.11
C LEU A 214 -11.82 21.68 -4.19
N SER A 215 -11.77 22.24 -5.40
CA SER A 215 -10.93 21.70 -6.46
C SER A 215 -9.45 21.73 -6.05
N GLN A 216 -8.66 20.80 -6.61
CA GLN A 216 -7.22 20.73 -6.38
C GLN A 216 -6.54 22.10 -6.45
N SER A 217 -5.61 22.35 -5.54
CA SER A 217 -4.73 23.52 -5.61
C SER A 217 -3.66 23.30 -6.67
N PHE A 218 -3.48 24.28 -7.58
CA PHE A 218 -2.49 24.24 -8.64
C PHE A 218 -1.31 25.14 -8.30
N LEU A 219 -0.23 24.51 -7.84
CA LEU A 219 1.05 25.16 -7.64
C LEU A 219 1.89 24.97 -8.90
N GLU A 220 2.39 26.03 -9.52
CA GLU A 220 3.15 25.94 -10.77
C GLU A 220 4.53 25.32 -10.50
N ARG A 221 4.58 23.98 -10.56
CA ARG A 221 5.78 23.19 -10.34
C ARG A 221 5.92 22.11 -11.38
N TRP A 222 7.18 21.83 -11.71
CA TRP A 222 7.53 20.77 -12.62
C TRP A 222 7.36 19.41 -11.97
N ASN A 223 6.93 18.43 -12.75
CA ASN A 223 6.84 17.03 -12.33
C ASN A 223 8.16 16.56 -11.75
N ARG A 224 8.11 15.75 -10.71
CA ARG A 224 9.29 15.07 -10.16
C ARG A 224 9.88 14.16 -11.23
N LYS A 225 11.17 14.34 -11.54
CA LYS A 225 11.92 13.41 -12.38
C LYS A 225 12.52 12.34 -11.48
N LEU A 226 12.30 11.09 -11.83
CA LEU A 226 12.86 9.95 -11.14
C LEU A 226 13.82 9.21 -12.07
N ALA A 227 14.94 8.74 -11.52
CA ALA A 227 15.84 7.82 -12.18
C ALA A 227 15.84 6.50 -11.43
N GLY A 228 15.95 5.39 -12.15
CA GLY A 228 15.96 4.06 -11.56
C GLY A 228 16.70 3.05 -12.41
N THR A 229 16.91 1.89 -11.81
CA THR A 229 17.49 0.72 -12.46
C THR A 229 16.47 -0.41 -12.47
N LEU A 230 16.39 -1.14 -13.58
CA LEU A 230 15.67 -2.41 -13.67
C LEU A 230 16.70 -3.54 -13.60
N VAL A 231 16.47 -4.51 -12.74
CA VAL A 231 17.35 -5.67 -12.61
C VAL A 231 16.57 -6.92 -12.19
N PRO A 232 16.81 -8.08 -12.80
CA PRO A 232 16.33 -9.34 -12.25
C PRO A 232 17.18 -9.71 -11.03
N VAL A 233 16.55 -10.11 -9.93
CA VAL A 233 17.27 -10.49 -8.69
C VAL A 233 18.31 -11.59 -8.97
N PHE A 234 17.94 -12.59 -9.76
CA PHE A 234 18.83 -13.71 -10.09
C PHE A 234 20.13 -13.28 -10.79
N SER A 235 20.16 -12.13 -11.47
CA SER A 235 21.37 -11.64 -12.16
C SER A 235 22.35 -10.93 -11.23
N LEU A 236 21.96 -10.62 -10.01
CA LEU A 236 22.84 -10.04 -9.02
C LEU A 236 23.89 -11.05 -8.58
N ARG A 237 25.08 -10.58 -8.30
CA ARG A 237 26.16 -11.42 -7.79
C ARG A 237 27.10 -10.61 -6.91
N SER A 238 27.36 -11.13 -5.71
CA SER A 238 28.37 -10.63 -4.79
C SER A 238 29.30 -11.77 -4.33
N LYS A 239 30.26 -11.46 -3.49
CA LYS A 239 31.09 -12.50 -2.85
C LYS A 239 30.30 -13.42 -1.90
N LYS A 240 29.10 -13.01 -1.49
CA LYS A 240 28.23 -13.72 -0.56
C LYS A 240 27.19 -14.58 -1.27
N SER A 241 26.96 -14.39 -2.55
CA SER A 241 25.98 -15.15 -3.33
C SER A 241 26.29 -16.63 -3.38
N ALA A 242 25.28 -17.42 -3.66
CA ALA A 242 25.41 -18.86 -3.89
C ALA A 242 25.28 -19.22 -5.39
N GLY A 243 25.96 -18.46 -6.26
CA GLY A 243 25.90 -18.64 -7.71
C GLY A 243 24.74 -17.94 -8.40
N ILE A 244 23.80 -17.40 -7.64
CA ILE A 244 22.63 -16.65 -8.09
C ILE A 244 22.39 -15.49 -7.11
N GLY A 245 21.79 -14.40 -7.58
CA GLY A 245 21.39 -13.31 -6.71
C GLY A 245 20.21 -13.67 -5.82
N ASP A 246 20.24 -13.19 -4.58
CA ASP A 246 19.24 -13.45 -3.55
C ASP A 246 18.86 -12.16 -2.79
N PHE A 247 18.05 -12.27 -1.75
CA PHE A 247 17.58 -11.10 -0.99
C PHE A 247 18.69 -10.38 -0.21
N GLY A 248 19.83 -11.03 0.05
CA GLY A 248 21.02 -10.38 0.58
C GLY A 248 21.70 -9.50 -0.47
N ASP A 249 21.81 -9.99 -1.70
CA ASP A 249 22.32 -9.24 -2.84
C ASP A 249 21.37 -8.09 -3.22
N LEU A 250 20.06 -8.29 -3.10
CA LEU A 250 19.06 -7.26 -3.31
C LEU A 250 19.28 -6.07 -2.38
N LYS A 251 19.53 -6.29 -1.08
CA LYS A 251 19.84 -5.20 -0.15
C LYS A 251 21.10 -4.43 -0.57
N SER A 252 22.11 -5.13 -1.03
CA SER A 252 23.34 -4.50 -1.55
C SER A 252 23.07 -3.67 -2.81
N MET A 253 22.18 -4.12 -3.68
CA MET A 253 21.75 -3.36 -4.86
C MET A 253 20.93 -2.12 -4.49
N ILE A 254 20.06 -2.22 -3.50
CA ILE A 254 19.31 -1.09 -2.94
C ILE A 254 20.28 -0.01 -2.43
N ASP A 255 21.32 -0.41 -1.70
CA ASP A 255 22.37 0.53 -1.24
C ASP A 255 23.10 1.21 -2.39
N LEU A 256 23.38 0.49 -3.47
CA LEU A 256 24.01 1.05 -4.67
C LEU A 256 23.09 2.07 -5.35
N VAL A 257 21.82 1.73 -5.55
CA VAL A 257 20.79 2.61 -6.13
C VAL A 257 20.67 3.90 -5.32
N ALA A 258 20.55 3.79 -3.99
CA ALA A 258 20.49 4.94 -3.10
C ALA A 258 21.76 5.81 -3.19
N LYS A 259 22.94 5.18 -3.15
CA LYS A 259 24.25 5.87 -3.22
C LYS A 259 24.45 6.63 -4.54
N THR A 260 23.89 6.15 -5.64
CA THR A 260 23.97 6.82 -6.96
C THR A 260 22.89 7.89 -7.14
N GLY A 261 22.06 8.16 -6.13
CA GLY A 261 21.00 9.17 -6.16
C GLY A 261 19.75 8.74 -6.91
N GLN A 262 19.67 7.50 -7.36
CA GLN A 262 18.48 6.92 -7.96
C GLN A 262 17.40 6.67 -6.88
N LYS A 263 16.14 6.61 -7.29
CA LYS A 263 14.99 6.46 -6.39
C LYS A 263 14.12 5.24 -6.69
N VAL A 264 14.38 4.55 -7.79
CA VAL A 264 13.59 3.39 -8.23
C VAL A 264 14.50 2.21 -8.49
N LEU A 265 14.15 1.06 -7.92
CA LEU A 265 14.74 -0.23 -8.26
C LEU A 265 13.62 -1.17 -8.70
N GLN A 266 13.46 -1.32 -10.01
CA GLN A 266 12.46 -2.22 -10.57
C GLN A 266 13.01 -3.65 -10.63
N LEU A 267 12.27 -4.60 -10.09
CA LEU A 267 12.61 -6.02 -10.14
C LEU A 267 11.78 -6.72 -11.23
N LEU A 268 12.33 -7.78 -11.81
CA LEU A 268 11.53 -8.75 -12.55
C LEU A 268 10.77 -9.65 -11.55
N PRO A 269 9.76 -10.42 -12.02
CA PRO A 269 9.02 -11.33 -11.14
C PRO A 269 9.94 -12.27 -10.36
N ILE A 270 9.62 -12.45 -9.09
CA ILE A 270 10.36 -13.31 -8.14
C ILE A 270 9.54 -14.52 -7.70
N ASN A 271 8.39 -14.70 -8.33
CA ASN A 271 7.46 -15.78 -8.00
C ASN A 271 8.04 -17.15 -8.35
N ASP A 272 7.50 -18.19 -7.70
CA ASP A 272 7.95 -19.56 -7.91
C ASP A 272 7.57 -20.08 -9.28
N THR A 273 8.58 -20.51 -10.03
CA THR A 273 8.49 -21.06 -11.39
C THR A 273 8.83 -22.55 -11.46
N THR A 274 8.93 -23.23 -10.31
CA THR A 274 9.37 -24.61 -10.21
C THR A 274 8.34 -25.58 -10.79
N ILE A 275 8.59 -26.06 -12.00
CA ILE A 275 7.75 -27.00 -12.73
C ILE A 275 8.49 -28.32 -12.95
N THR A 276 9.72 -28.27 -13.48
CA THR A 276 10.49 -29.44 -13.96
C THR A 276 11.74 -29.70 -13.15
N HIS A 277 12.15 -28.80 -12.25
CA HIS A 277 13.44 -28.77 -11.57
C HIS A 277 14.65 -28.72 -12.51
N THR A 278 14.44 -28.25 -13.75
CA THR A 278 15.49 -28.06 -14.76
C THR A 278 15.72 -26.59 -15.04
N TRP A 279 16.71 -26.28 -15.86
CA TRP A 279 17.02 -24.92 -16.29
C TRP A 279 15.82 -24.20 -16.97
N THR A 280 14.83 -24.92 -17.48
CA THR A 280 13.62 -24.32 -18.05
C THR A 280 12.81 -23.51 -17.06
N ASP A 281 12.93 -23.81 -15.78
CA ASP A 281 12.27 -23.08 -14.69
C ASP A 281 12.92 -21.72 -14.39
N SER A 282 14.02 -21.39 -15.09
CA SER A 282 14.69 -20.10 -14.94
C SER A 282 13.92 -18.91 -15.52
N TYR A 283 12.85 -19.15 -16.30
CA TYR A 283 12.07 -18.09 -16.92
C TYR A 283 11.11 -17.44 -15.91
N PRO A 284 11.31 -16.18 -15.53
CA PRO A 284 10.65 -15.57 -14.38
C PRO A 284 9.15 -15.31 -14.58
N TYR A 285 8.65 -15.39 -15.81
CA TYR A 285 7.24 -15.16 -16.14
C TYR A 285 6.39 -16.43 -16.17
N GLY A 286 7.00 -17.60 -16.02
CA GLY A 286 6.32 -18.91 -16.00
C GLY A 286 5.94 -19.36 -14.59
N CYS A 287 5.41 -18.47 -13.72
CA CYS A 287 5.15 -18.82 -12.34
C CYS A 287 3.99 -19.80 -12.16
N ILE A 288 4.14 -20.70 -11.19
CA ILE A 288 3.09 -21.63 -10.74
C ILE A 288 2.16 -21.00 -9.70
N SER A 289 2.57 -19.90 -9.11
CA SER A 289 1.81 -19.12 -8.12
C SER A 289 2.15 -17.65 -8.23
N VAL A 290 1.13 -16.80 -8.18
CA VAL A 290 1.31 -15.34 -8.16
C VAL A 290 1.65 -14.82 -6.76
N PHE A 291 1.63 -15.66 -5.74
CA PHE A 291 1.91 -15.33 -4.35
C PHE A 291 3.23 -15.90 -3.86
N ALA A 292 3.51 -17.17 -4.17
CA ALA A 292 4.68 -17.87 -3.68
C ALA A 292 5.97 -17.33 -4.31
N ILE A 293 7.00 -17.17 -3.49
CA ILE A 293 8.33 -16.69 -3.90
C ILE A 293 9.21 -17.90 -4.23
N HIS A 294 10.01 -17.78 -5.29
CA HIS A 294 10.92 -18.87 -5.71
C HIS A 294 12.02 -19.10 -4.66
N PRO A 295 12.23 -20.36 -4.21
CA PRO A 295 13.23 -20.68 -3.19
C PRO A 295 14.67 -20.27 -3.51
N GLN A 296 15.02 -20.12 -4.78
CA GLN A 296 16.36 -19.67 -5.21
C GLN A 296 16.75 -18.30 -4.66
N TYR A 297 15.78 -17.45 -4.30
CA TYR A 297 16.03 -16.11 -3.78
C TYR A 297 16.32 -16.05 -2.27
N ALA A 298 16.27 -17.20 -1.58
CA ALA A 298 16.63 -17.26 -0.17
C ALA A 298 18.09 -16.84 0.06
N ASP A 299 18.29 -15.85 0.92
CA ASP A 299 19.60 -15.51 1.50
C ASP A 299 19.92 -16.52 2.60
N LEU A 300 20.76 -17.48 2.29
CA LEU A 300 21.15 -18.54 3.23
C LEU A 300 21.97 -18.01 4.40
N LEU A 301 22.71 -16.92 4.21
CA LEU A 301 23.53 -16.29 5.25
C LEU A 301 22.71 -15.51 6.28
N ALA A 302 21.47 -15.19 5.96
CA ALA A 302 20.52 -14.59 6.90
C ALA A 302 19.79 -15.63 7.76
N LEU A 303 20.00 -16.92 7.53
CA LEU A 303 19.46 -18.02 8.32
C LEU A 303 20.40 -18.39 9.48
N PRO A 304 19.89 -19.09 10.51
CA PRO A 304 20.76 -19.69 11.53
C PRO A 304 21.81 -20.59 10.90
N GLU A 305 23.02 -20.60 11.47
CA GLU A 305 24.08 -21.49 11.00
C GLU A 305 23.73 -22.97 11.22
N LEU A 306 24.17 -23.83 10.32
CA LEU A 306 24.08 -25.26 10.52
C LEU A 306 24.92 -25.68 11.76
N LYS A 307 24.31 -26.41 12.71
CA LYS A 307 24.95 -26.84 13.95
C LYS A 307 26.08 -27.83 13.71
N ASP A 308 25.92 -28.68 12.68
CA ASP A 308 26.96 -29.64 12.27
C ASP A 308 28.08 -28.90 11.51
N ALA A 309 29.26 -28.85 12.12
CA ALA A 309 30.40 -28.15 11.56
C ALA A 309 30.89 -28.74 10.21
N LYS A 310 30.72 -30.02 9.97
CA LYS A 310 31.11 -30.69 8.71
C LYS A 310 30.14 -30.26 7.59
N LYS A 311 28.84 -30.31 7.84
CA LYS A 311 27.80 -29.87 6.90
C LYS A 311 27.93 -28.39 6.59
N ARG A 312 28.25 -27.56 7.60
CA ARG A 312 28.50 -26.13 7.41
C ARG A 312 29.69 -25.86 6.52
N ALA A 313 30.82 -26.54 6.73
CA ALA A 313 32.02 -26.42 5.90
C ALA A 313 31.76 -26.86 4.46
N GLU A 314 31.03 -27.95 4.26
CA GLU A 314 30.62 -28.46 2.94
C GLU A 314 29.70 -27.47 2.22
N ALA A 315 28.72 -26.92 2.93
CA ALA A 315 27.82 -25.91 2.36
C ALA A 315 28.56 -24.67 1.93
N GLU A 316 29.53 -24.17 2.73
CA GLU A 316 30.34 -23.00 2.36
C GLU A 316 31.25 -23.29 1.14
N LYS A 317 31.82 -24.48 1.06
CA LYS A 317 32.59 -24.92 -0.11
C LYS A 317 31.70 -24.93 -1.37
N THR A 318 30.53 -25.58 -1.30
CA THR A 318 29.59 -25.64 -2.42
C THR A 318 29.13 -24.25 -2.84
N ARG A 319 28.79 -23.38 -1.88
CA ARG A 319 28.44 -21.98 -2.14
C ARG A 319 29.53 -21.28 -2.93
N ALA A 320 30.78 -21.39 -2.51
CA ALA A 320 31.92 -20.74 -3.17
C ALA A 320 32.17 -21.32 -4.57
N GLU A 321 32.06 -22.62 -4.76
CA GLU A 321 32.18 -23.29 -6.06
C GLU A 321 31.09 -22.82 -7.04
N LEU A 322 29.83 -22.78 -6.63
CA LEU A 322 28.72 -22.29 -7.44
C LEU A 322 28.89 -20.81 -7.78
N ASN A 323 29.37 -20.02 -6.80
CA ASN A 323 29.58 -18.60 -7.02
C ASN A 323 30.77 -18.28 -7.94
N ALA A 324 31.70 -19.19 -8.11
CA ALA A 324 32.84 -19.06 -9.02
C ALA A 324 32.50 -19.40 -10.48
N LEU A 325 31.36 -20.00 -10.75
CA LEU A 325 30.95 -20.35 -12.12
C LEU A 325 30.74 -19.10 -12.98
N PRO A 326 31.15 -19.13 -14.26
CA PRO A 326 30.96 -17.99 -15.18
C PRO A 326 29.50 -17.76 -15.54
N GLN A 327 28.67 -18.78 -15.43
CA GLN A 327 27.23 -18.74 -15.67
C GLN A 327 26.48 -19.39 -14.51
N ILE A 328 25.20 -19.04 -14.35
CA ILE A 328 24.35 -19.63 -13.33
C ILE A 328 24.04 -21.08 -13.74
N ASP A 329 24.35 -22.03 -12.87
CA ASP A 329 23.88 -23.40 -12.97
C ASP A 329 22.60 -23.51 -12.12
N TYR A 330 21.45 -23.24 -12.74
CA TYR A 330 20.15 -23.18 -12.04
C TYR A 330 19.81 -24.46 -11.31
N GLU A 331 20.10 -25.62 -11.90
CA GLU A 331 19.79 -26.92 -11.31
C GLU A 331 20.61 -27.11 -10.03
N LYS A 332 21.93 -26.98 -10.10
CA LYS A 332 22.80 -27.11 -8.91
C LYS A 332 22.54 -26.07 -7.84
N VAL A 333 22.21 -24.84 -8.24
CA VAL A 333 21.88 -23.78 -7.28
C VAL A 333 20.58 -24.10 -6.52
N ASN A 334 19.55 -24.53 -7.27
CA ASN A 334 18.27 -24.89 -6.66
C ASN A 334 18.42 -26.10 -5.73
N ASP A 335 19.08 -27.15 -6.18
CA ASP A 335 19.39 -28.34 -5.35
C ASP A 335 20.15 -27.94 -4.09
N PHE A 336 21.17 -27.12 -4.21
CA PHE A 336 21.94 -26.66 -3.07
C PHE A 336 21.09 -25.87 -2.07
N LYS A 337 20.33 -24.89 -2.55
CA LYS A 337 19.50 -24.04 -1.68
C LYS A 337 18.37 -24.83 -1.01
N ILE A 338 17.67 -25.68 -1.74
CA ILE A 338 16.62 -26.53 -1.18
C ILE A 338 17.19 -27.49 -0.13
N ASN A 339 18.31 -28.14 -0.41
CA ASN A 339 18.97 -29.03 0.55
C ASN A 339 19.43 -28.29 1.81
N TYR A 340 19.93 -27.07 1.67
CA TYR A 340 20.28 -26.25 2.83
C TYR A 340 19.04 -25.85 3.65
N LEU A 341 17.98 -25.43 2.99
CA LEU A 341 16.69 -25.10 3.64
C LEU A 341 16.10 -26.29 4.36
N HIS A 342 16.19 -27.50 3.81
CA HIS A 342 15.79 -28.74 4.50
C HIS A 342 16.60 -28.97 5.77
N GLN A 343 17.91 -28.78 5.74
CA GLN A 343 18.75 -28.94 6.94
C GLN A 343 18.39 -27.92 8.03
N ILE A 344 18.10 -26.68 7.66
CA ILE A 344 17.63 -25.66 8.60
C ILE A 344 16.24 -26.02 9.13
N PHE A 345 15.35 -26.51 8.28
CA PHE A 345 14.01 -26.95 8.69
C PHE A 345 14.07 -28.12 9.69
N GLU A 346 14.94 -29.09 9.47
CA GLU A 346 15.16 -30.16 10.43
C GLU A 346 15.70 -29.67 11.79
N GLN A 347 16.55 -28.65 11.74
CA GLN A 347 17.21 -28.07 12.90
C GLN A 347 16.31 -27.13 13.69
N GLU A 348 15.59 -26.22 13.03
CA GLU A 348 14.89 -25.09 13.65
C GLU A 348 13.39 -25.02 13.28
N GLY A 349 12.94 -25.77 12.29
CA GLY A 349 11.61 -25.64 11.69
C GLY A 349 10.48 -25.72 12.72
N LYS A 350 10.54 -26.69 13.64
CA LYS A 350 9.52 -26.84 14.69
C LYS A 350 9.39 -25.62 15.60
N GLN A 351 10.49 -24.95 15.90
CA GLN A 351 10.47 -23.75 16.72
C GLN A 351 9.96 -22.56 15.94
N MET A 352 10.41 -22.43 14.71
CA MET A 352 10.01 -21.32 13.82
C MET A 352 8.50 -21.38 13.51
N LEU A 353 7.96 -22.54 13.17
CA LEU A 353 6.53 -22.73 12.90
C LEU A 353 5.62 -22.52 14.14
N LYS A 354 6.17 -22.52 15.35
CA LYS A 354 5.43 -22.19 16.57
C LYS A 354 5.53 -20.72 16.98
N SER A 355 6.36 -19.94 16.30
CA SER A 355 6.53 -18.52 16.63
C SER A 355 5.23 -17.72 16.34
N ALA A 356 5.03 -16.66 17.11
CA ALA A 356 3.89 -15.74 16.90
C ALA A 356 3.92 -15.12 15.49
N ASP A 357 5.12 -14.78 14.99
CA ASP A 357 5.30 -14.20 13.68
C ASP A 357 4.91 -15.16 12.55
N PHE A 358 5.28 -16.44 12.67
CA PHE A 358 4.82 -17.45 11.71
C PHE A 358 3.31 -17.65 11.78
N GLN A 359 2.72 -17.70 12.97
CA GLN A 359 1.27 -17.88 13.13
C GLN A 359 0.50 -16.71 12.49
N ALA A 360 0.98 -15.48 12.66
CA ALA A 360 0.40 -14.30 11.99
C ALA A 360 0.52 -14.41 10.45
N PHE A 361 1.71 -14.76 9.95
CA PHE A 361 1.94 -15.00 8.53
C PHE A 361 1.00 -16.10 7.98
N PHE A 362 0.89 -17.22 8.68
CA PHE A 362 0.05 -18.34 8.26
C PHE A 362 -1.43 -17.93 8.19
N GLN A 363 -1.92 -17.25 9.23
CA GLN A 363 -3.31 -16.76 9.26
C GLN A 363 -3.62 -15.82 8.09
N GLU A 364 -2.69 -14.96 7.74
CA GLU A 364 -2.84 -14.01 6.63
C GLU A 364 -2.78 -14.70 5.26
N THR A 365 -2.02 -15.79 5.14
CA THR A 365 -1.67 -16.40 3.85
C THR A 365 -2.27 -17.78 3.61
N GLU A 366 -2.96 -18.37 4.58
CA GLU A 366 -3.49 -19.75 4.52
C GLU A 366 -4.24 -20.06 3.23
N GLN A 367 -5.00 -19.11 2.70
CA GLN A 367 -5.83 -19.32 1.52
C GLN A 367 -5.04 -19.75 0.28
N TRP A 368 -3.83 -19.22 0.10
CA TRP A 368 -2.96 -19.59 -1.01
C TRP A 368 -1.79 -20.50 -0.60
N LEU A 369 -1.30 -20.35 0.64
CA LEU A 369 -0.12 -21.07 1.13
C LEU A 369 -0.37 -22.58 1.27
N VAL A 370 -1.54 -22.97 1.78
CA VAL A 370 -1.91 -24.38 1.96
C VAL A 370 -2.01 -25.09 0.61
N PRO A 371 -2.82 -24.65 -0.37
CA PRO A 371 -2.86 -25.32 -1.67
C PRO A 371 -1.52 -25.29 -2.41
N TYR A 372 -0.75 -24.22 -2.33
CA TYR A 372 0.59 -24.16 -2.92
C TYR A 372 1.54 -25.22 -2.32
N ALA A 373 1.58 -25.32 -1.01
CA ALA A 373 2.47 -26.26 -0.33
C ALA A 373 2.09 -27.73 -0.60
N GLN A 374 0.79 -28.04 -0.59
CA GLN A 374 0.27 -29.37 -0.91
C GLN A 374 0.55 -29.75 -2.37
N TYR A 375 0.33 -28.83 -3.30
CA TYR A 375 0.69 -29.02 -4.70
C TYR A 375 2.18 -29.26 -4.89
N SER A 376 3.03 -28.44 -4.28
CA SER A 376 4.49 -28.56 -4.38
C SER A 376 5.00 -29.87 -3.84
N TYR A 377 4.48 -30.34 -2.71
CA TYR A 377 4.75 -31.66 -2.17
C TYR A 377 4.36 -32.77 -3.15
N LEU A 378 3.14 -32.71 -3.72
CA LEU A 378 2.65 -33.75 -4.64
C LEU A 378 3.42 -33.73 -5.97
N ARG A 379 3.74 -32.56 -6.52
CA ARG A 379 4.60 -32.40 -7.69
C ARG A 379 5.94 -33.12 -7.48
N ASP A 380 6.59 -32.87 -6.34
CA ASP A 380 7.91 -33.45 -6.04
C ASP A 380 7.80 -34.96 -5.78
N LYS A 381 6.75 -35.40 -5.09
CA LYS A 381 6.47 -36.82 -4.82
C LYS A 381 6.27 -37.62 -6.12
N TYR A 382 5.60 -37.04 -7.10
CA TYR A 382 5.27 -37.73 -8.36
C TYR A 382 6.22 -37.38 -9.50
N GLY A 383 7.14 -36.45 -9.32
CA GLY A 383 8.13 -36.03 -10.30
C GLY A 383 7.53 -35.34 -11.54
N THR A 384 6.33 -34.82 -11.45
CA THR A 384 5.66 -34.07 -12.53
C THR A 384 4.72 -33.03 -11.98
N ALA A 385 4.70 -31.85 -12.62
CA ALA A 385 3.78 -30.76 -12.33
C ALA A 385 2.37 -30.97 -12.88
N ASP A 386 2.21 -31.91 -13.82
CA ASP A 386 0.91 -32.24 -14.42
C ASP A 386 0.12 -33.18 -13.50
N PHE A 387 -0.77 -32.59 -12.70
CA PHE A 387 -1.61 -33.34 -11.75
C PHE A 387 -2.53 -34.37 -12.43
N SER A 388 -2.82 -34.22 -13.74
CA SER A 388 -3.62 -35.19 -14.47
C SER A 388 -2.92 -36.55 -14.63
N GLN A 389 -1.58 -36.54 -14.54
CA GLN A 389 -0.73 -37.75 -14.63
C GLN A 389 -0.46 -38.40 -13.26
N TRP A 390 -0.85 -37.75 -12.16
CA TRP A 390 -0.63 -38.33 -10.83
C TRP A 390 -1.49 -39.59 -10.66
N PRO A 391 -0.98 -40.65 -10.03
CA PRO A 391 -1.78 -41.84 -9.75
C PRO A 391 -2.95 -41.57 -8.83
N ASP A 392 -2.70 -40.73 -7.80
CA ASP A 392 -3.67 -40.27 -6.81
C ASP A 392 -3.69 -38.76 -6.80
N HIS A 393 -4.62 -38.12 -6.04
CA HIS A 393 -4.68 -36.67 -5.83
C HIS A 393 -4.95 -35.83 -7.10
N LYS A 394 -5.65 -36.41 -8.09
CA LYS A 394 -6.00 -35.67 -9.34
C LYS A 394 -7.05 -34.59 -9.15
N VAL A 395 -7.85 -34.71 -8.09
CA VAL A 395 -8.86 -33.75 -7.69
C VAL A 395 -8.49 -33.23 -6.31
N TRP A 396 -8.38 -31.93 -6.18
CA TRP A 396 -8.12 -31.30 -4.92
C TRP A 396 -9.43 -30.68 -4.39
N ASP A 397 -9.96 -31.24 -3.33
CA ASP A 397 -11.17 -30.81 -2.63
C ASP A 397 -10.90 -30.62 -1.12
N GLU A 398 -11.93 -30.29 -0.36
CA GLU A 398 -11.81 -30.05 1.06
C GLU A 398 -11.41 -31.31 1.86
N ALA A 399 -11.78 -32.50 1.38
CA ALA A 399 -11.37 -33.76 2.03
C ALA A 399 -9.89 -34.02 1.80
N GLU A 400 -9.41 -33.78 0.58
CA GLU A 400 -8.01 -33.88 0.20
C GLU A 400 -7.16 -32.85 0.95
N ARG A 401 -7.61 -31.60 0.99
CA ARG A 401 -6.97 -30.52 1.75
C ARG A 401 -6.79 -30.92 3.22
N LYS A 402 -7.81 -31.48 3.86
CA LYS A 402 -7.74 -31.94 5.24
C LYS A 402 -6.80 -33.12 5.43
N SER A 403 -6.82 -34.09 4.52
CA SER A 403 -5.95 -35.27 4.54
C SER A 403 -4.47 -34.88 4.51
N LEU A 404 -4.10 -33.99 3.58
CA LEU A 404 -2.72 -33.48 3.46
C LEU A 404 -2.31 -32.52 4.58
N SER A 405 -3.28 -31.96 5.31
CA SER A 405 -3.06 -31.12 6.50
C SER A 405 -3.07 -31.91 7.82
N ASP A 406 -3.25 -33.22 7.80
CA ASP A 406 -3.21 -34.00 9.02
C ASP A 406 -1.78 -34.12 9.57
N SER A 407 -1.54 -33.49 10.70
CA SER A 407 -0.23 -33.44 11.39
C SER A 407 0.32 -34.80 11.78
N LYS A 408 -0.50 -35.87 11.76
CA LYS A 408 -0.09 -37.24 12.02
C LYS A 408 0.41 -37.97 10.77
N SER A 409 0.16 -37.41 9.60
CA SER A 409 0.59 -38.01 8.33
C SER A 409 2.08 -37.72 8.06
N LYS A 410 2.77 -38.66 7.39
CA LYS A 410 4.14 -38.40 6.94
C LYS A 410 4.21 -37.31 5.88
N ALA A 411 3.16 -37.15 5.09
CA ALA A 411 3.04 -36.12 4.07
C ALA A 411 3.05 -34.71 4.66
N TYR A 412 2.44 -34.55 5.82
CA TYR A 412 2.34 -33.25 6.47
C TYR A 412 3.71 -32.59 6.75
N LYS A 413 4.71 -33.37 7.15
CA LYS A 413 6.05 -32.83 7.41
C LYS A 413 6.67 -32.22 6.15
N GLU A 414 6.43 -32.80 5.00
CA GLU A 414 6.91 -32.29 3.71
C GLU A 414 6.10 -31.04 3.29
N VAL A 415 4.80 -31.03 3.57
CA VAL A 415 3.95 -29.84 3.36
C VAL A 415 4.40 -28.69 4.28
N GLU A 416 4.67 -28.97 5.57
CA GLU A 416 5.20 -27.97 6.52
C GLU A 416 6.53 -27.37 6.07
N PHE A 417 7.36 -28.14 5.35
CA PHE A 417 8.60 -27.61 4.78
C PHE A 417 8.33 -26.46 3.82
N PHE A 418 7.33 -26.55 2.95
CA PHE A 418 6.97 -25.46 2.06
C PHE A 418 6.38 -24.24 2.79
N TYR A 419 5.65 -24.45 3.90
CA TYR A 419 5.24 -23.33 4.77
C TYR A 419 6.45 -22.60 5.33
N PHE A 420 7.41 -23.36 5.86
CA PHE A 420 8.67 -22.81 6.37
C PHE A 420 9.43 -22.03 5.29
N VAL A 421 9.60 -22.58 4.09
CA VAL A 421 10.30 -21.92 2.98
C VAL A 421 9.66 -20.59 2.63
N GLN A 422 8.34 -20.58 2.46
CA GLN A 422 7.62 -19.34 2.10
C GLN A 422 7.64 -18.31 3.23
N TYR A 423 7.60 -18.73 4.48
CA TYR A 423 7.77 -17.83 5.62
C TYR A 423 9.17 -17.19 5.64
N VAL A 424 10.21 -17.96 5.42
CA VAL A 424 11.59 -17.44 5.32
C VAL A 424 11.70 -16.41 4.20
N LEU A 425 11.20 -16.74 3.01
CA LEU A 425 11.28 -15.87 1.83
C LEU A 425 10.47 -14.59 2.02
N ASN A 426 9.27 -14.69 2.58
CA ASN A 426 8.43 -13.52 2.89
C ASN A 426 9.13 -12.59 3.90
N THR A 427 9.69 -13.16 4.97
CA THR A 427 10.43 -12.40 5.98
C THR A 427 11.63 -11.67 5.38
N GLN A 428 12.38 -12.34 4.51
CA GLN A 428 13.56 -11.75 3.87
C GLN A 428 13.18 -10.68 2.85
N MET A 429 12.12 -10.89 2.07
CA MET A 429 11.62 -9.89 1.11
C MET A 429 11.07 -8.66 1.84
N LYS A 430 10.30 -8.86 2.92
CA LYS A 430 9.84 -7.76 3.78
C LYS A 430 11.01 -6.96 4.33
N ALA A 431 12.05 -7.63 4.82
CA ALA A 431 13.26 -6.97 5.30
C ALA A 431 14.03 -6.21 4.20
N ALA A 432 14.00 -6.68 2.96
CA ALA A 432 14.58 -5.97 1.82
C ALA A 432 13.74 -4.73 1.46
N HIS A 433 12.41 -4.84 1.49
CA HIS A 433 11.49 -3.72 1.28
C HIS A 433 11.66 -2.63 2.35
N GLU A 434 11.73 -3.00 3.64
CA GLU A 434 11.97 -2.05 4.72
C GLU A 434 13.35 -1.37 4.59
N HIS A 435 14.35 -2.12 4.12
CA HIS A 435 15.66 -1.55 3.82
C HIS A 435 15.60 -0.51 2.70
N ALA A 436 14.87 -0.80 1.62
CA ALA A 436 14.65 0.13 0.52
C ALA A 436 13.93 1.41 1.00
N LYS A 437 12.85 1.23 1.76
CA LYS A 437 12.10 2.33 2.36
C LYS A 437 12.99 3.22 3.24
N ALA A 438 13.83 2.64 4.10
CA ALA A 438 14.77 3.39 4.94
C ALA A 438 15.82 4.17 4.14
N LYS A 439 16.11 3.75 2.90
CA LYS A 439 17.03 4.44 1.97
C LYS A 439 16.32 5.41 1.01
N GLY A 440 15.00 5.53 1.08
CA GLY A 440 14.19 6.33 0.17
C GLY A 440 14.25 5.81 -1.28
N VAL A 441 14.28 4.49 -1.45
CA VAL A 441 14.24 3.77 -2.73
C VAL A 441 12.93 2.99 -2.81
N ILE A 442 12.25 3.10 -3.97
CA ILE A 442 11.07 2.30 -4.31
C ILE A 442 11.53 1.04 -5.01
#